data_bbace03c04c8c21db5c8c5c789ba8b71
#
_entry.id   bbace03c04c8c21db5c8c5c789ba8b71
#
_cell.length_a   1.000
_cell.length_b   1.000
_cell.length_c   1.000
_cell.angle_alpha   90.00
_cell.angle_beta   90.00
_cell.angle_gamma   90.00
#
_symmetry.space_group_name_H-M   'P 1'
#
loop_
_entity.id
_entity.type
_entity.pdbx_description
1 polymer ?
#
loop_
_entity_poly.entity_id
_entity_poly.type
_entity_poly.pdbx_seq_one_letter_code
_entity_poly.pdbx_strand_id
1 'polypeptide(L)'
;GLGDVYKRQVYFHEMRQMDEEELKKNACIIVDEAQFLTKEEVLSLVHIVDDCGIPVLCYGLRADFKGDLFPGSYELLVMADKLEEVKTICWCGKKAAFNARFDAQGHVVKQGAQVVIGANDQYIGLCRKHWMLGDLGPDFNGQGTGD
;
A
#
# COMPACT_ATOMS: atom_id res chain seq x y z
N GLY A 1 -27.05 -16.73 -13.73
CA GLY A 1 -25.66 -16.85 -13.35
C GLY A 1 -24.97 -15.51 -13.37
N LEU A 2 -24.28 -15.20 -12.32
CA LEU A 2 -23.34 -14.10 -12.34
C LEU A 2 -22.32 -14.43 -13.43
N GLY A 3 -22.21 -13.58 -14.46
CA GLY A 3 -21.30 -13.78 -15.55
C GLY A 3 -19.89 -14.06 -15.05
N ASP A 4 -19.19 -14.96 -15.71
CA ASP A 4 -17.84 -15.33 -15.38
C ASP A 4 -16.95 -14.10 -15.36
N VAL A 5 -16.49 -13.70 -14.16
CA VAL A 5 -15.51 -12.63 -14.04
C VAL A 5 -14.14 -13.21 -14.41
N TYR A 6 -13.69 -12.92 -15.61
CA TYR A 6 -12.37 -13.33 -16.06
C TYR A 6 -11.31 -12.40 -15.43
N LYS A 7 -10.42 -12.97 -14.64
CA LYS A 7 -9.26 -12.28 -14.08
C LYS A 7 -8.00 -12.87 -14.64
N ARG A 8 -7.17 -12.04 -15.23
CA ARG A 8 -5.81 -12.39 -15.62
C ARG A 8 -4.83 -11.63 -14.71
N GLN A 9 -3.94 -12.36 -14.08
CA GLN A 9 -2.88 -11.78 -13.28
C GLN A 9 -1.57 -11.83 -14.06
N VAL A 10 -0.90 -10.70 -14.17
CA VAL A 10 0.39 -10.56 -14.83
C VAL A 10 1.31 -9.65 -14.01
N TYR A 11 2.61 -9.78 -14.19
CA TYR A 11 3.55 -8.81 -13.64
C TYR A 11 3.47 -7.48 -14.39
N PHE A 12 3.80 -6.39 -13.72
CA PHE A 12 3.70 -5.04 -14.30
C PHE A 12 4.51 -4.90 -15.60
N HIS A 13 5.72 -5.44 -15.64
CA HIS A 13 6.56 -5.39 -16.84
C HIS A 13 5.97 -6.13 -18.03
N GLU A 14 5.22 -7.22 -17.79
CA GLU A 14 4.51 -7.94 -18.86
C GLU A 14 3.37 -7.09 -19.40
N MET A 15 2.63 -6.43 -18.53
CA MET A 15 1.54 -5.51 -18.94
C MET A 15 2.07 -4.38 -19.81
N ARG A 16 3.24 -3.81 -19.49
CA ARG A 16 3.84 -2.74 -20.26
C ARG A 16 4.24 -3.15 -21.68
N GLN A 17 4.37 -4.43 -21.95
CA GLN A 17 4.69 -4.97 -23.28
C GLN A 17 3.44 -5.28 -24.10
N MET A 18 2.26 -5.22 -23.50
CA MET A 18 1.00 -5.43 -24.21
C MET A 18 0.71 -4.25 -25.13
N ASP A 19 0.19 -4.54 -26.33
CA ASP A 19 -0.30 -3.50 -27.20
C ASP A 19 -1.65 -2.94 -26.72
N GLU A 20 -2.05 -1.80 -27.27
CA GLU A 20 -3.28 -1.13 -26.86
C GLU A 20 -4.53 -1.98 -27.12
N GLU A 21 -4.55 -2.75 -28.20
CA GLU A 21 -5.69 -3.62 -28.52
C GLU A 21 -5.85 -4.73 -27.49
N GLU A 22 -4.75 -5.30 -27.02
CA GLU A 22 -4.77 -6.31 -25.97
C GLU A 22 -5.20 -5.71 -24.63
N LEU A 23 -4.70 -4.52 -24.30
CA LEU A 23 -5.10 -3.81 -23.08
C LEU A 23 -6.59 -3.46 -23.09
N LYS A 24 -7.13 -3.00 -24.21
CA LYS A 24 -8.54 -2.61 -24.36
C LYS A 24 -9.53 -3.76 -24.22
N LYS A 25 -9.09 -5.00 -24.23
CA LYS A 25 -9.94 -6.16 -23.94
C LYS A 25 -10.33 -6.24 -22.46
N ASN A 26 -9.69 -5.48 -21.59
CA ASN A 26 -9.95 -5.48 -20.17
C ASN A 26 -10.91 -4.36 -19.79
N ALA A 27 -11.84 -4.64 -18.88
CA ALA A 27 -12.78 -3.65 -18.36
C ALA A 27 -12.11 -2.65 -17.42
N CYS A 28 -11.11 -3.10 -16.66
CA CYS A 28 -10.28 -2.28 -15.80
C CYS A 28 -8.95 -2.99 -15.50
N ILE A 29 -8.01 -2.23 -14.99
CA ILE A 29 -6.73 -2.75 -14.49
C ILE A 29 -6.64 -2.45 -13.01
N ILE A 30 -6.28 -3.45 -12.22
CA ILE A 30 -6.05 -3.32 -10.79
C ILE A 30 -4.56 -3.56 -10.54
N VAL A 31 -3.92 -2.61 -9.90
CA VAL A 31 -2.52 -2.69 -9.49
C VAL A 31 -2.45 -2.84 -7.98
N ASP A 32 -1.91 -3.96 -7.55
CA ASP A 32 -1.65 -4.21 -6.12
C ASP A 32 -0.24 -3.76 -5.75
N GLU A 33 -0.03 -3.46 -4.49
CA GLU A 33 1.26 -2.97 -3.96
C GLU A 33 1.80 -1.78 -4.76
N ALA A 34 0.92 -0.86 -5.13
CA ALA A 34 1.24 0.25 -6.01
C ALA A 34 2.21 1.27 -5.40
N GLN A 35 2.46 1.21 -4.09
CA GLN A 35 3.45 2.05 -3.43
C GLN A 35 4.88 1.84 -3.95
N PHE A 36 5.15 0.68 -4.56
CA PHE A 36 6.47 0.34 -5.11
C PHE A 36 6.66 0.77 -6.56
N LEU A 37 5.65 1.37 -7.18
CA LEU A 37 5.76 1.85 -8.56
C LEU A 37 6.80 2.96 -8.68
N THR A 38 7.51 2.97 -9.80
CA THR A 38 8.36 4.09 -10.20
C THR A 38 7.51 5.20 -10.84
N LYS A 39 8.09 6.38 -10.99
CA LYS A 39 7.45 7.47 -11.71
C LYS A 39 7.07 7.08 -13.14
N GLU A 40 7.98 6.43 -13.85
CA GLU A 40 7.76 5.98 -15.24
C GLU A 40 6.62 4.97 -15.30
N GLU A 41 6.52 4.08 -14.33
CA GLU A 41 5.44 3.10 -14.26
C GLU A 41 4.10 3.78 -14.01
N VAL A 42 4.04 4.77 -13.12
CA VAL A 42 2.82 5.56 -12.90
C VAL A 42 2.42 6.31 -14.16
N LEU A 43 3.37 6.92 -14.88
CA LEU A 43 3.09 7.58 -16.14
C LEU A 43 2.56 6.62 -17.21
N SER A 44 3.03 5.37 -17.22
CA SER A 44 2.47 4.32 -18.09
C SER A 44 0.99 4.05 -17.78
N LEU A 45 0.62 4.06 -16.50
CA LEU A 45 -0.77 3.91 -16.08
C LEU A 45 -1.62 5.12 -16.50
N VAL A 46 -1.07 6.32 -16.40
CA VAL A 46 -1.73 7.55 -16.87
C VAL A 46 -2.05 7.44 -18.38
N HIS A 47 -1.10 6.98 -19.18
CA HIS A 47 -1.30 6.74 -20.60
C HIS A 47 -2.43 5.74 -20.87
N ILE A 48 -2.49 4.66 -20.10
CA ILE A 48 -3.55 3.65 -20.23
C ILE A 48 -4.94 4.26 -19.95
N VAL A 49 -5.03 5.10 -18.92
CA VAL A 49 -6.30 5.77 -18.60
C VAL A 49 -6.67 6.80 -19.65
N ASP A 50 -5.74 7.70 -19.95
CA ASP A 50 -6.03 8.88 -20.78
C ASP A 50 -6.14 8.55 -22.26
N ASP A 51 -5.28 7.69 -22.78
CA ASP A 51 -5.19 7.41 -24.21
C ASP A 51 -5.91 6.11 -24.59
N CYS A 52 -5.91 5.09 -23.74
CA CYS A 52 -6.59 3.82 -24.00
C CYS A 52 -8.01 3.76 -23.42
N GLY A 53 -8.37 4.68 -22.55
CA GLY A 53 -9.70 4.75 -21.96
C GLY A 53 -10.04 3.61 -21.00
N ILE A 54 -9.03 3.01 -20.36
CA ILE A 54 -9.21 1.89 -19.42
C ILE A 54 -9.05 2.40 -18.01
N PRO A 55 -10.05 2.23 -17.13
CA PRO A 55 -9.92 2.58 -15.72
C PRO A 55 -8.81 1.78 -15.03
N VAL A 56 -8.03 2.46 -14.22
CA VAL A 56 -6.94 1.85 -13.42
C VAL A 56 -7.18 2.15 -11.94
N LEU A 57 -7.17 1.11 -11.13
CA LEU A 57 -7.29 1.21 -9.68
C LEU A 57 -5.97 0.75 -9.05
N CYS A 58 -5.37 1.63 -8.26
CA CYS A 58 -4.11 1.34 -7.57
C CYS A 58 -4.36 1.22 -6.07
N TYR A 59 -3.98 0.08 -5.51
CA TYR A 59 -4.04 -0.18 -4.08
C TYR A 59 -2.64 -0.25 -3.50
N GLY A 60 -2.43 0.38 -2.37
CA GLY A 60 -1.12 0.37 -1.74
C GLY A 60 -1.09 1.18 -0.45
N LEU A 61 0.07 1.18 0.17
CA LEU A 61 0.34 1.94 1.38
C LEU A 61 0.74 3.37 1.03
N ARG A 62 0.20 4.34 1.75
CA ARG A 62 0.56 5.76 1.57
C ARG A 62 1.98 6.01 2.04
N ALA A 63 2.30 5.61 3.28
CA ALA A 63 3.56 5.88 3.93
C ALA A 63 4.18 4.60 4.48
N ASP A 64 5.51 4.62 4.62
CA ASP A 64 6.26 3.55 5.24
C ASP A 64 6.18 3.61 6.78
N PHE A 65 6.84 2.65 7.45
CA PHE A 65 6.84 2.58 8.91
C PHE A 65 7.53 3.77 9.59
N LYS A 66 8.34 4.53 8.85
CA LYS A 66 9.02 5.75 9.34
C LYS A 66 8.16 7.00 9.24
N GLY A 67 7.03 6.92 8.52
CA GLY A 67 6.18 8.06 8.23
C GLY A 67 6.54 8.80 6.94
N ASP A 68 7.41 8.23 6.10
CA ASP A 68 7.78 8.80 4.80
C ASP A 68 6.91 8.22 3.69
N LEU A 69 6.59 9.03 2.69
CA LEU A 69 5.86 8.54 1.53
C LEU A 69 6.69 7.50 0.76
N PHE A 70 6.03 6.44 0.32
CA PHE A 70 6.61 5.58 -0.71
C PHE A 70 6.71 6.32 -2.05
N PRO A 71 7.71 6.00 -2.88
CA PRO A 71 7.87 6.67 -4.19
C PRO A 71 6.64 6.57 -5.08
N GLY A 72 6.04 5.40 -5.20
CA GLY A 72 4.83 5.20 -5.98
C GLY A 72 3.63 5.94 -5.42
N SER A 73 3.50 5.99 -4.11
CA SER A 73 2.42 6.72 -3.44
C SER A 73 2.53 8.22 -3.66
N TYR A 74 3.74 8.75 -3.64
CA TYR A 74 3.99 10.16 -4.00
C TYR A 74 3.46 10.47 -5.40
N GLU A 75 3.85 9.66 -6.39
CA GLU A 75 3.45 9.87 -7.78
C GLU A 75 1.94 9.70 -7.99
N LEU A 76 1.34 8.72 -7.34
CA LEU A 76 -0.10 8.48 -7.41
C LEU A 76 -0.91 9.60 -6.77
N LEU A 77 -0.43 10.18 -5.67
CA LEU A 77 -1.08 11.34 -5.05
C LEU A 77 -1.10 12.54 -6.00
N VAL A 78 -0.08 12.69 -6.83
CA VAL A 78 0.00 13.77 -7.83
C VAL A 78 -0.94 13.51 -9.02
N MET A 79 -0.98 12.27 -9.51
CA MET A 79 -1.60 11.92 -10.81
C MET A 79 -3.03 11.38 -10.71
N ALA A 80 -3.46 10.89 -9.56
CA ALA A 80 -4.76 10.23 -9.45
C ALA A 80 -5.92 11.22 -9.61
N ASP A 81 -6.94 10.80 -10.33
CA ASP A 81 -8.22 11.54 -10.44
C ASP A 81 -9.04 11.44 -9.16
N LYS A 82 -8.94 10.30 -8.46
CA LYS A 82 -9.68 10.04 -7.24
C LYS A 82 -8.80 9.34 -6.22
N LEU A 83 -8.84 9.85 -5.01
CA LEU A 83 -8.14 9.29 -3.86
C LEU A 83 -9.15 8.77 -2.86
N GLU A 84 -9.03 7.51 -2.50
CA GLU A 84 -9.87 6.87 -1.48
C GLU A 84 -9.00 6.22 -0.42
N GLU A 85 -9.46 6.28 0.80
CA GLU A 85 -8.79 5.64 1.92
C GLU A 85 -9.51 4.36 2.31
N VAL A 86 -8.78 3.25 2.31
CA VAL A 86 -9.28 1.99 2.86
C VAL A 86 -9.13 2.07 4.37
N LYS A 87 -10.25 2.10 5.08
CA LYS A 87 -10.24 2.29 6.54
C LYS A 87 -9.77 1.02 7.25
N THR A 88 -8.73 1.17 8.04
CA THR A 88 -8.30 0.22 9.06
C THR A 88 -8.39 0.89 10.43
N ILE A 89 -8.46 0.08 11.50
CA ILE A 89 -8.74 0.58 12.84
C ILE A 89 -7.56 0.32 13.75
N CYS A 90 -7.13 1.37 14.47
CA CYS A 90 -6.19 1.27 15.57
C CYS A 90 -6.83 0.53 16.75
N TRP A 91 -6.01 -0.06 17.62
CA TRP A 91 -6.49 -0.75 18.82
C TRP A 91 -7.39 0.12 19.71
N CYS A 92 -7.25 1.44 19.64
CA CYS A 92 -8.08 2.39 20.40
C CYS A 92 -9.44 2.69 19.77
N GLY A 93 -9.76 2.07 18.63
CA GLY A 93 -11.01 2.30 17.90
C GLY A 93 -10.99 3.44 16.90
N LYS A 94 -9.94 4.26 16.88
CA LYS A 94 -9.78 5.32 15.87
C LYS A 94 -9.22 4.76 14.58
N LYS A 95 -9.40 5.51 13.49
CA LYS A 95 -8.83 5.17 12.19
C LYS A 95 -7.30 5.02 12.29
N ALA A 96 -6.77 3.92 11.78
CA ALA A 96 -5.34 3.74 11.64
C ALA A 96 -4.84 4.54 10.43
N ALA A 97 -3.83 5.36 10.65
CA ALA A 97 -3.21 6.20 9.63
C ALA A 97 -1.79 5.75 9.27
N PHE A 98 -1.18 4.93 10.11
CA PHE A 98 0.19 4.47 9.97
C PHE A 98 0.27 2.96 10.05
N ASN A 99 1.14 2.38 9.23
CA ASN A 99 1.51 0.98 9.29
C ASN A 99 2.80 0.88 10.13
N ALA A 100 2.64 0.73 11.43
CA ALA A 100 3.76 0.70 12.37
C ALA A 100 4.47 -0.65 12.30
N ARG A 101 5.80 -0.61 12.26
CA ARG A 101 6.66 -1.79 12.40
C ARG A 101 7.10 -1.90 13.85
N PHE A 102 7.14 -3.11 14.38
CA PHE A 102 7.63 -3.34 15.74
C PHE A 102 8.60 -4.53 15.80
N ASP A 103 9.52 -4.45 16.75
CA ASP A 103 10.53 -5.48 16.97
C ASP A 103 10.02 -6.61 17.88
N ALA A 104 10.88 -7.61 18.12
CA ALA A 104 10.56 -8.76 18.96
C ALA A 104 10.28 -8.39 20.42
N GLN A 105 10.74 -7.21 20.88
CA GLN A 105 10.53 -6.69 22.23
C GLN A 105 9.27 -5.83 22.33
N GLY A 106 8.54 -5.66 21.26
CA GLY A 106 7.31 -4.86 21.24
C GLY A 106 7.54 -3.36 21.18
N HIS A 107 8.69 -2.92 20.64
CA HIS A 107 8.98 -1.51 20.43
C HIS A 107 8.72 -1.10 18.99
N VAL A 108 8.07 0.04 18.79
CA VAL A 108 7.88 0.61 17.46
C VAL A 108 9.21 1.06 16.88
N VAL A 109 9.49 0.61 15.66
CA VAL A 109 10.71 0.93 14.91
C VAL A 109 10.40 2.06 13.93
N LYS A 110 11.19 3.13 13.97
CA LYS A 110 11.03 4.31 13.09
C LYS A 110 12.27 4.62 12.25
N GLN A 111 13.23 3.71 12.22
CA GLN A 111 14.45 3.85 11.45
C GLN A 111 14.78 2.55 10.71
N GLY A 112 15.52 2.68 9.63
CA GLY A 112 15.97 1.55 8.82
C GLY A 112 15.53 1.68 7.37
N ALA A 113 15.80 0.65 6.57
CA ALA A 113 15.41 0.61 5.16
C ALA A 113 13.89 0.59 5.01
N GLN A 114 13.38 1.28 3.99
CA GLN A 114 11.96 1.34 3.69
C GLN A 114 11.35 -0.05 3.45
N VAL A 115 12.09 -0.93 2.80
CA VAL A 115 11.74 -2.33 2.57
C VAL A 115 12.81 -3.20 3.21
N VAL A 116 12.37 -4.13 4.07
CA VAL A 116 13.24 -5.11 4.70
C VAL A 116 12.81 -6.50 4.26
N ILE A 117 13.70 -7.22 3.57
CA ILE A 117 13.46 -8.55 3.06
C ILE A 117 13.98 -9.59 4.06
N GLY A 118 13.13 -10.57 4.40
CA GLY A 118 13.52 -11.73 5.20
C GLY A 118 13.63 -11.50 6.70
N ALA A 119 13.19 -10.37 7.21
CA ALA A 119 13.09 -10.14 8.65
C ALA A 119 11.73 -10.61 9.16
N ASN A 120 11.70 -11.18 10.37
CA ASN A 120 10.47 -11.54 11.06
C ASN A 120 9.78 -10.29 11.63
N ASP A 121 9.67 -9.27 10.80
CA ASP A 121 9.08 -8.02 11.23
C ASP A 121 7.57 -8.11 11.26
N GLN A 122 7.00 -7.54 12.29
CA GLN A 122 5.57 -7.47 12.46
C GLN A 122 5.10 -6.03 12.27
N TYR A 123 3.90 -5.90 11.73
CA TYR A 123 3.29 -4.62 11.44
C TYR A 123 1.91 -4.54 12.07
N ILE A 124 1.54 -3.36 12.50
CA ILE A 124 0.22 -3.06 13.05
C ILE A 124 -0.25 -1.67 12.60
N GLY A 125 -1.52 -1.55 12.27
CA GLY A 125 -2.12 -0.26 11.98
C GLY A 125 -2.34 0.57 13.25
N LEU A 126 -1.82 1.78 13.29
CA LEU A 126 -1.98 2.70 14.42
C LEU A 126 -2.54 4.05 13.95
N CYS A 127 -3.36 4.66 14.79
CA CYS A 127 -3.70 6.07 14.62
C CYS A 127 -2.46 6.95 14.85
N ARG A 128 -2.49 8.18 14.34
CA ARG A 128 -1.35 9.09 14.47
C ARG A 128 -0.86 9.26 15.91
N LYS A 129 -1.79 9.41 16.86
CA LYS A 129 -1.43 9.57 18.27
C LYS A 129 -0.61 8.39 18.80
N HIS A 130 -1.08 7.16 18.59
CA HIS A 130 -0.42 5.98 19.10
C HIS A 130 0.86 5.64 18.33
N TRP A 131 0.90 5.96 17.03
CA TRP A 131 2.15 5.83 16.28
C TRP A 131 3.22 6.80 16.81
N MET A 132 2.85 8.06 17.06
CA MET A 132 3.76 9.07 17.63
C MET A 132 4.28 8.67 19.00
N LEU A 133 3.42 8.08 19.85
CA LEU A 133 3.78 7.61 21.18
C LEU A 133 4.52 6.26 21.17
N GLY A 134 4.48 5.53 20.07
CA GLY A 134 4.98 4.16 20.02
C GLY A 134 4.14 3.17 20.81
N ASP A 135 2.85 3.43 20.98
CA ASP A 135 1.93 2.65 21.82
C ASP A 135 1.19 1.60 20.97
N LEU A 136 1.62 0.35 21.11
CA LEU A 136 1.04 -0.79 20.39
C LEU A 136 -0.26 -1.32 21.01
N GLY A 137 -0.65 -0.81 22.16
CA GLY A 137 -1.86 -1.22 22.85
C GLY A 137 -1.63 -2.16 24.04
N PRO A 138 -2.69 -2.45 24.80
CA PRO A 138 -2.60 -3.21 26.04
C PRO A 138 -2.12 -4.66 25.85
N ASP A 139 -2.43 -5.28 24.71
CA ASP A 139 -2.00 -6.64 24.41
C ASP A 139 -0.48 -6.79 24.26
N PHE A 140 0.20 -5.70 23.91
CA PHE A 140 1.66 -5.65 23.78
C PHE A 140 2.34 -5.14 25.04
N ASN A 141 1.72 -4.22 25.77
CA ASN A 141 2.28 -3.60 26.97
C ASN A 141 2.31 -4.56 28.18
N GLY A 142 1.57 -5.67 28.13
CA GLY A 142 1.53 -6.68 29.18
C GLY A 142 2.61 -7.75 29.11
N GLN A 143 3.43 -7.77 28.05
CA GLN A 143 4.50 -8.77 27.88
C GLN A 143 5.87 -8.30 28.41
N GLY A 144 5.95 -7.08 28.92
CA GLY A 144 7.19 -6.48 29.41
C GLY A 144 7.45 -6.55 30.93
N THR A 145 6.62 -7.28 31.71
CA THR A 145 6.82 -7.45 33.13
C THR A 145 6.78 -8.92 33.53
N GLY A 146 7.62 -9.70 32.92
CA GLY A 146 7.98 -11.04 33.38
C GLY A 146 9.49 -11.03 33.58
N ASP A 147 9.89 -11.03 34.78
CA ASP A 147 11.25 -11.01 35.33
C ASP A 147 12.36 -11.58 34.47
#